data_eb6b4292a3e3ac111931115572a86754
#
_entry.id   eb6b4292a3e3ac111931115572a86754
#
_cell.length_a   1.000
_cell.length_b   1.000
_cell.length_c   1.000
_cell.angle_alpha   90.00
_cell.angle_beta   90.00
_cell.angle_gamma   90.00
#
_symmetry.space_group_name_H-M   'P 1'
#
loop_
_entity.id
_entity.type
_entity.pdbx_description
1 polymer ?
#
loop_
_entity_poly.entity_id
_entity_poly.type
_entity_poly.pdbx_seq_one_letter_code
_entity_poly.pdbx_strand_id
1 'polypeptide(L)'
;MVSWSEGSSSSWDDDSVSSQLPRTIPCYEWSVIAHELSSRCMHLEPCLRQVAFQSTDIGRSFLACAKEKVEEKCCYVEWMDPEWSVAMQFCIGQLWSMHDKENEDRSRDNMKLGEENFKIVGEKRRMEEEL
;
A
#
# COMPACT_ATOMS: atom_id res chain seq x y z
N MET A 1 -6.65 -4.92 -19.93
CA MET A 1 -6.27 -5.40 -18.70
C MET A 1 -5.47 -4.43 -17.94
N VAL A 2 -5.69 -4.27 -16.74
CA VAL A 2 -5.01 -3.31 -15.95
C VAL A 2 -3.75 -3.89 -15.40
N SER A 3 -2.66 -3.15 -15.51
CA SER A 3 -1.43 -3.67 -15.10
C SER A 3 -1.01 -2.92 -13.93
N TRP A 4 -1.17 -3.50 -12.80
CA TRP A 4 -0.86 -2.83 -11.62
C TRP A 4 0.47 -3.03 -11.17
N SER A 5 0.97 -4.07 -11.47
CA SER A 5 2.12 -4.44 -10.89
C SER A 5 3.20 -3.62 -11.27
N GLU A 6 3.26 -3.19 -12.29
CA GLU A 6 4.29 -2.60 -12.60
C GLU A 6 4.47 -1.45 -11.99
N GLY A 7 3.69 -0.97 -11.68
CA GLY A 7 3.94 0.15 -11.14
C GLY A 7 4.86 0.26 -10.27
N SER A 8 5.06 -0.43 -9.80
CA SER A 8 5.69 -0.26 -8.81
C SER A 8 6.89 -0.33 -8.85
N SER A 9 7.23 -0.67 -9.26
CA SER A 9 8.28 -0.93 -9.21
C SER A 9 9.22 -0.35 -8.84
N SER A 10 9.43 0.06 -8.71
CA SER A 10 10.22 0.65 -8.29
C SER A 10 11.17 0.27 -7.79
N SER A 11 11.30 -0.26 -7.62
CA SER A 11 12.09 -0.66 -7.17
C SER A 11 13.20 -0.42 -6.89
N TRP A 12 13.49 -0.09 -7.05
CA TRP A 12 14.44 0.26 -6.76
C TRP A 12 15.14 -0.37 -5.90
N ASP A 13 15.25 -0.67 -5.58
CA ASP A 13 15.92 -0.90 -4.67
C ASP A 13 16.15 -1.84 -4.01
N ASP A 14 15.81 -2.51 -4.07
CA ASP A 14 16.17 -2.97 -3.16
C ASP A 14 16.01 -4.20 -3.00
N ASP A 15 16.89 -4.78 -2.80
CA ASP A 15 16.83 -6.04 -2.58
C ASP A 15 16.47 -6.40 -1.29
N SER A 16 15.98 -5.66 -0.49
CA SER A 16 15.71 -6.07 0.87
C SER A 16 14.61 -7.10 0.91
N VAL A 17 14.63 -7.90 1.90
CA VAL A 17 13.61 -8.90 2.11
C VAL A 17 12.23 -8.27 2.12
N SER A 18 12.13 -7.08 2.67
CA SER A 18 10.83 -6.45 2.79
C SER A 18 10.22 -6.15 1.43
N SER A 19 11.03 -6.02 0.38
CA SER A 19 10.47 -5.75 -0.94
C SER A 19 9.79 -6.99 -1.52
N GLN A 20 10.04 -8.15 -0.97
CA GLN A 20 9.41 -9.37 -1.45
C GLN A 20 8.12 -9.68 -0.71
N LEU A 21 7.84 -8.99 0.36
CA LEU A 21 6.64 -9.23 1.13
C LEU A 21 5.48 -8.39 0.60
N PRO A 22 4.27 -8.94 0.62
CA PRO A 22 3.11 -8.16 0.19
C PRO A 22 2.91 -6.97 1.12
N ARG A 23 2.43 -5.87 0.57
CA ARG A 23 2.08 -4.72 1.39
C ARG A 23 0.84 -5.05 2.21
N THR A 24 0.76 -4.51 3.41
CA THR A 24 -0.34 -4.78 4.30
C THR A 24 -0.90 -3.50 4.86
N ILE A 25 -2.08 -3.61 5.47
CA ILE A 25 -2.63 -2.50 6.23
C ILE A 25 -2.80 -2.99 7.66
N PRO A 26 -2.69 -2.11 8.64
CA PRO A 26 -2.91 -2.52 10.04
C PRO A 26 -4.36 -2.96 10.22
N CYS A 27 -4.53 -4.08 10.87
CA CYS A 27 -5.87 -4.56 11.16
C CYS A 27 -5.79 -5.38 12.44
N TYR A 28 -6.20 -4.79 13.54
CA TYR A 28 -6.01 -5.41 14.83
C TYR A 28 -6.71 -6.76 14.96
N GLU A 29 -7.81 -6.93 14.24
CA GLU A 29 -8.53 -8.20 14.35
C GLU A 29 -7.87 -9.32 13.56
N TRP A 30 -7.02 -8.97 12.59
CA TRP A 30 -6.46 -9.97 11.69
C TRP A 30 -4.96 -10.10 11.82
N SER A 31 -4.29 -9.07 12.29
CA SER A 31 -2.84 -9.09 12.41
C SER A 31 -2.46 -9.69 13.76
N VAL A 32 -2.55 -10.99 13.87
CA VAL A 32 -2.27 -11.69 15.10
C VAL A 32 -1.30 -12.83 14.82
N ILE A 33 -0.58 -13.24 15.85
CA ILE A 33 0.35 -14.36 15.72
C ILE A 33 -0.44 -15.65 15.72
N ALA A 34 -0.22 -16.47 14.73
CA ALA A 34 -0.99 -17.70 14.53
C ALA A 34 -0.33 -18.87 15.28
N HIS A 35 -0.40 -18.84 16.59
CA HIS A 35 0.19 -19.90 17.39
C HIS A 35 -0.47 -21.27 17.16
N GLU A 36 -1.75 -21.23 16.84
CA GLU A 36 -2.47 -22.49 16.68
C GLU A 36 -2.17 -23.21 15.36
N LEU A 37 -1.56 -22.53 14.41
CA LEU A 37 -1.23 -23.17 13.16
C LEU A 37 0.14 -23.81 13.23
N SER A 38 0.36 -24.83 12.40
CA SER A 38 1.63 -25.52 12.38
C SER A 38 2.68 -24.80 11.56
N SER A 39 2.28 -23.82 10.78
CA SER A 39 3.21 -23.12 9.93
C SER A 39 4.22 -22.31 10.74
N ARG A 40 5.46 -22.34 10.32
CA ARG A 40 6.54 -21.60 10.98
C ARG A 40 7.38 -20.91 9.93
N CYS A 41 7.90 -19.73 10.27
CA CYS A 41 8.78 -19.03 9.35
C CYS A 41 10.17 -19.67 9.39
N MET A 42 11.13 -19.09 8.70
CA MET A 42 12.46 -19.66 8.64
C MET A 42 13.18 -19.63 9.99
N HIS A 43 12.68 -18.86 10.95
CA HIS A 43 13.21 -18.86 12.31
C HIS A 43 12.54 -19.94 13.15
N LEU A 44 11.68 -20.74 12.56
CA LEU A 44 10.93 -21.79 13.26
C LEU A 44 10.01 -21.22 14.35
N GLU A 45 9.54 -20.03 14.15
CA GLU A 45 8.63 -19.36 15.07
C GLU A 45 7.25 -19.20 14.46
N PRO A 46 6.21 -19.07 15.28
CA PRO A 46 4.87 -18.85 14.74
C PRO A 46 4.83 -17.61 13.86
N CYS A 47 4.06 -17.69 12.80
CA CYS A 47 3.96 -16.59 11.86
C CYS A 47 2.92 -15.57 12.29
N LEU A 48 3.05 -14.37 11.75
CA LEU A 48 2.07 -13.33 11.95
C LEU A 48 1.09 -13.37 10.78
N ARG A 49 -0.20 -13.41 11.10
CA ARG A 49 -1.23 -13.39 10.07
C ARG A 49 -1.46 -11.95 9.66
N GLN A 50 -1.45 -11.71 8.37
CA GLN A 50 -1.62 -10.36 7.84
C GLN A 50 -2.57 -10.36 6.66
N VAL A 51 -3.07 -9.20 6.31
CA VAL A 51 -3.97 -9.04 5.18
C VAL A 51 -3.25 -8.21 4.13
N ALA A 52 -3.23 -8.71 2.92
CA ALA A 52 -2.54 -8.02 1.83
C ALA A 52 -3.35 -6.80 1.37
N PHE A 53 -2.63 -5.77 1.00
CA PHE A 53 -3.27 -4.56 0.49
C PHE A 53 -2.42 -4.06 -0.66
N GLN A 54 -2.36 -4.83 -1.73
CA GLN A 54 -1.63 -4.41 -2.93
C GLN A 54 -2.20 -5.11 -4.14
N SER A 55 -2.21 -4.42 -5.24
CA SER A 55 -2.60 -4.98 -6.53
C SER A 55 -3.95 -5.68 -6.42
N THR A 56 -4.10 -6.83 -7.03
CA THR A 56 -5.35 -7.56 -7.02
C THR A 56 -5.42 -8.56 -5.86
N ASP A 57 -4.46 -8.52 -4.96
CA ASP A 57 -4.47 -9.42 -3.80
C ASP A 57 -5.13 -8.80 -2.57
N ILE A 58 -5.68 -7.60 -2.71
CA ILE A 58 -6.34 -6.94 -1.59
C ILE A 58 -7.28 -7.87 -0.86
N GLY A 59 -7.13 -7.93 0.44
CA GLY A 59 -8.02 -8.72 1.28
C GLY A 59 -7.61 -10.17 1.49
N ARG A 60 -6.64 -10.66 0.74
CA ARG A 60 -6.17 -12.03 0.96
C ARG A 60 -5.31 -12.08 2.21
N SER A 61 -5.49 -13.14 3.00
CA SER A 61 -4.69 -13.31 4.19
C SER A 61 -3.45 -14.13 3.88
N PHE A 62 -2.38 -13.84 4.58
CA PHE A 62 -1.15 -14.62 4.43
C PHE A 62 -0.41 -14.65 5.76
N LEU A 63 0.51 -15.59 5.87
CA LEU A 63 1.35 -15.74 7.04
C LEU A 63 2.76 -15.30 6.67
N ALA A 64 3.38 -14.54 7.53
CA ALA A 64 4.73 -14.08 7.28
C ALA A 64 5.51 -14.01 8.59
N CYS A 65 6.79 -13.73 8.52
CA CYS A 65 7.62 -13.65 9.70
C CYS A 65 7.10 -12.59 10.67
N ALA A 66 7.04 -12.92 11.94
CA ALA A 66 6.50 -12.03 12.96
C ALA A 66 7.53 -11.06 13.52
N LYS A 67 8.77 -11.11 13.07
CA LYS A 67 9.77 -10.17 13.56
C LYS A 67 9.40 -8.75 13.15
N GLU A 68 9.63 -7.79 14.05
CA GLU A 68 9.26 -6.44 13.74
C GLU A 68 10.34 -5.70 12.97
N LYS A 69 11.59 -5.98 13.24
CA LYS A 69 12.67 -5.30 12.55
C LYS A 69 12.91 -5.90 11.17
N VAL A 70 13.02 -5.04 10.18
CA VAL A 70 13.19 -5.47 8.80
C VAL A 70 14.41 -6.37 8.64
N GLU A 71 15.51 -6.03 9.31
CA GLU A 71 16.72 -6.81 9.16
C GLU A 71 16.61 -8.18 9.82
N GLU A 72 15.65 -8.40 10.67
CA GLU A 72 15.46 -9.70 11.29
C GLU A 72 14.43 -10.55 10.59
N LYS A 73 13.64 -9.95 9.68
CA LYS A 73 12.59 -10.70 9.01
C LYS A 73 13.18 -11.66 7.98
N CYS A 74 12.56 -12.82 7.87
CA CYS A 74 12.87 -13.73 6.78
C CYS A 74 11.84 -13.52 5.67
N CYS A 75 12.04 -14.13 4.54
CA CYS A 75 11.16 -13.92 3.39
C CYS A 75 10.02 -14.93 3.31
N TYR A 76 9.72 -15.61 4.40
CA TYR A 76 8.65 -16.59 4.39
C TYR A 76 7.29 -15.94 4.20
N VAL A 77 6.54 -16.43 3.23
CA VAL A 77 5.17 -15.99 2.98
C VAL A 77 4.37 -17.21 2.61
N GLU A 78 3.25 -17.40 3.27
CA GLU A 78 2.35 -18.49 2.94
C GLU A 78 0.95 -17.93 2.82
N TRP A 79 0.39 -17.97 1.62
CA TRP A 79 -0.95 -17.44 1.40
C TRP A 79 -1.98 -18.40 2.00
N MET A 80 -2.91 -17.85 2.74
CA MET A 80 -3.95 -18.64 3.36
C MET A 80 -5.20 -18.70 2.49
N ASP A 81 -5.44 -17.66 1.70
CA ASP A 81 -6.59 -17.64 0.81
C ASP A 81 -6.12 -17.84 -0.62
N PRO A 82 -6.94 -18.49 -1.45
CA PRO A 82 -6.58 -18.65 -2.86
C PRO A 82 -6.66 -17.30 -3.57
N GLU A 83 -6.14 -17.25 -4.77
CA GLU A 83 -6.25 -16.03 -5.54
C GLU A 83 -7.71 -15.73 -5.81
N TRP A 84 -8.05 -14.45 -5.84
CA TRP A 84 -9.42 -14.07 -6.15
C TRP A 84 -9.77 -14.50 -7.57
N SER A 85 -11.06 -14.69 -7.83
CA SER A 85 -11.51 -15.04 -9.16
C SER A 85 -11.13 -13.96 -10.15
N VAL A 86 -11.15 -14.31 -11.43
CA VAL A 86 -10.81 -13.33 -12.48
C VAL A 86 -11.77 -12.13 -12.40
N ALA A 87 -13.05 -12.39 -12.13
CA ALA A 87 -14.02 -11.31 -12.03
C ALA A 87 -13.67 -10.37 -10.88
N MET A 88 -13.29 -10.92 -9.74
CA MET A 88 -12.92 -10.11 -8.59
C MET A 88 -11.65 -9.32 -8.87
N GLN A 89 -10.67 -9.95 -9.50
CA GLN A 89 -9.44 -9.26 -9.84
C GLN A 89 -9.71 -8.10 -10.79
N PHE A 90 -10.64 -8.29 -11.71
CA PHE A 90 -11.02 -7.22 -12.63
C PHE A 90 -11.65 -6.07 -11.87
N CYS A 91 -12.55 -6.37 -10.95
CA CYS A 91 -13.20 -5.32 -10.15
C CYS A 91 -12.20 -4.54 -9.31
N ILE A 92 -11.26 -5.26 -8.68
CA ILE A 92 -10.23 -4.61 -7.88
C ILE A 92 -9.39 -3.70 -8.75
N GLY A 93 -9.04 -4.18 -9.96
CA GLY A 93 -8.27 -3.36 -10.89
C GLY A 93 -9.01 -2.09 -11.27
N GLN A 94 -10.32 -2.18 -11.47
CA GLN A 94 -11.12 -1.00 -11.79
C GLN A 94 -11.13 -0.02 -10.62
N LEU A 95 -11.23 -0.52 -9.41
CA LEU A 95 -11.20 0.35 -8.24
C LEU A 95 -9.88 1.09 -8.11
N TRP A 96 -8.76 0.39 -8.39
CA TRP A 96 -7.47 1.04 -8.36
C TRP A 96 -7.36 2.13 -9.42
N SER A 97 -7.88 1.87 -10.63
CA SER A 97 -7.87 2.88 -11.69
C SER A 97 -8.65 4.12 -11.29
N MET A 98 -9.82 3.91 -10.69
CA MET A 98 -10.64 5.02 -10.26
C MET A 98 -9.97 5.82 -9.15
N HIS A 99 -9.33 5.12 -8.23
CA HIS A 99 -8.63 5.76 -7.14
C HIS A 99 -7.45 6.60 -7.65
N ASP A 100 -6.69 6.06 -8.59
CA ASP A 100 -5.55 6.78 -9.13
C ASP A 100 -5.99 8.01 -9.90
N LYS A 101 -7.07 7.91 -10.65
CA LYS A 101 -7.60 9.04 -11.38
C LYS A 101 -8.07 10.13 -10.42
N GLU A 102 -8.74 9.71 -9.35
CA GLU A 102 -9.23 10.67 -8.39
C GLU A 102 -8.07 11.38 -7.69
N ASN A 103 -7.01 10.64 -7.39
CA ASN A 103 -5.84 11.24 -6.79
C ASN A 103 -5.17 12.24 -7.72
N GLU A 104 -5.11 11.95 -9.02
CA GLU A 104 -4.53 12.87 -9.98
C GLU A 104 -5.38 14.14 -10.05
N ASP A 105 -6.70 13.99 -10.10
CA ASP A 105 -7.59 15.14 -10.16
C ASP A 105 -7.47 16.00 -8.91
N ARG A 106 -7.38 15.35 -7.76
CA ARG A 106 -7.25 16.06 -6.50
C ARG A 106 -5.92 16.81 -6.41
N SER A 107 -4.84 16.20 -6.89
CA SER A 107 -3.54 16.85 -6.90
C SER A 107 -3.56 18.07 -7.81
N ARG A 108 -4.21 17.94 -8.98
CA ARG A 108 -4.32 19.03 -9.91
C ARG A 108 -5.11 20.19 -9.29
N ASP A 109 -6.22 19.87 -8.64
CA ASP A 109 -7.04 20.89 -8.00
C ASP A 109 -6.29 21.57 -6.86
N ASN A 110 -5.53 20.80 -6.09
CA ASN A 110 -4.75 21.38 -5.01
C ASN A 110 -3.68 22.33 -5.55
N MET A 111 -3.07 22.00 -6.67
CA MET A 111 -2.09 22.88 -7.28
C MET A 111 -2.74 24.18 -7.72
N LYS A 112 -3.94 24.10 -8.29
CA LYS A 112 -4.66 25.31 -8.72
C LYS A 112 -5.00 26.18 -7.53
N LEU A 113 -5.46 25.56 -6.44
CA LEU A 113 -5.79 26.31 -5.24
C LEU A 113 -4.54 26.99 -4.66
N GLY A 114 -3.41 26.29 -4.69
CA GLY A 114 -2.17 26.87 -4.23
C GLY A 114 -1.75 28.06 -5.06
N GLU A 115 -1.90 27.99 -6.39
CA GLU A 115 -1.57 29.09 -7.25
C GLU A 115 -2.49 30.29 -7.00
N GLU A 116 -3.79 30.03 -6.82
CA GLU A 116 -4.73 31.09 -6.56
C GLU A 116 -4.45 31.76 -5.22
N ASN A 117 -4.13 30.95 -4.21
CA ASN A 117 -3.80 31.51 -2.91
C ASN A 117 -2.55 32.38 -2.98
N PHE A 118 -1.56 31.94 -3.75
CA PHE A 118 -0.34 32.71 -3.90
C PHE A 118 -0.64 34.07 -4.53
N LYS A 119 -1.52 34.10 -5.54
CA LYS A 119 -1.90 35.35 -6.18
C LYS A 119 -2.64 36.27 -5.23
N ILE A 120 -3.55 35.70 -4.45
CA ILE A 120 -4.33 36.48 -3.51
C ILE A 120 -3.42 37.13 -2.45
N VAL A 121 -2.48 36.35 -1.93
CA VAL A 121 -1.55 36.84 -0.93
C VAL A 121 -0.70 37.98 -1.53
N GLY A 122 -0.26 37.80 -2.79
CA GLY A 122 0.52 38.82 -3.45
C GLY A 122 -0.26 40.12 -3.64
N GLU A 123 -1.55 39.99 -4.02
CA GLU A 123 -2.37 41.16 -4.21
C GLU A 123 -2.64 41.85 -2.88
N LYS A 124 -2.88 41.11 -1.85
CA LYS A 124 -3.12 41.68 -0.53
C LYS A 124 -1.89 42.46 -0.07
N ARG A 125 -0.72 41.91 -0.29
CA ARG A 125 0.52 42.58 0.12
C ARG A 125 0.70 43.89 -0.63
N ARG A 126 0.41 43.90 -1.94
CA ARG A 126 0.53 45.13 -2.71
C ARG A 126 -0.44 46.19 -2.23
N MET A 127 -1.67 45.77 -1.89
CA MET A 127 -2.64 46.75 -1.39
C MET A 127 -2.19 47.31 -0.05
N GLU A 128 -1.58 46.50 0.79
CA GLU A 128 -1.12 46.99 2.07
C GLU A 128 0.05 47.98 1.88
N GLU A 129 0.90 47.74 0.89
CA GLU A 129 2.01 48.64 0.65
C GLU A 129 1.56 49.99 0.08
N GLU A 130 0.42 50.02 -0.59
CA GLU A 130 -0.06 51.26 -1.16
C GLU A 130 -0.72 52.11 -0.11
N LEU A 131 -1.04 51.62 1.04
CA LEU A 131 -1.58 52.43 2.09
C LEU A 131 -0.46 53.05 2.90
#